data_d2253a01857d69fb990586d21bb71c09
#
_entry.id   d2253a01857d69fb990586d21bb71c09
#
_cell.length_a   1.000
_cell.length_b   1.000
_cell.length_c   1.000
_cell.angle_alpha   90.00
_cell.angle_beta   90.00
_cell.angle_gamma   90.00
#
_symmetry.space_group_name_H-M   'P 1'
#
loop_
_entity.id
_entity.type
_entity.pdbx_description
1 polymer ?
#
loop_
_entity_poly.entity_id
_entity_poly.type
_entity_poly.pdbx_seq_one_letter_code
_entity_poly.pdbx_strand_id
1 'polypeptide(L)'
;MKAIEWLTPFGKGSRVVITGPARAGKTEALRRVAGAFAELSGLEVTLVLAGVRPEEVGDWPVEPASAVSFAAASDAQAQAVEQAIEQGRRVAARGGDAVVLVDTLEYLPPQAARRALAAARNITDGGSLTVVATAPAPLGGETTVVALDAGLTALGRFPSLDLTGSGVLRPELLVGEAGAEAIAKARADQGT
;
A
#
# COMPACT_ATOMS: atom_id res chain seq x y z
N MET A 1 1.76 7.96 -10.60
CA MET A 1 2.94 7.43 -9.89
C MET A 1 3.83 8.55 -9.35
N LYS A 2 4.41 9.44 -10.17
CA LYS A 2 5.34 10.49 -9.69
C LYS A 2 4.86 11.28 -8.47
N ALA A 3 3.58 11.65 -8.38
CA ALA A 3 3.06 12.39 -7.23
C ALA A 3 3.12 11.58 -5.93
N ILE A 4 2.79 10.28 -5.97
CA ILE A 4 2.91 9.38 -4.81
C ILE A 4 4.38 9.22 -4.42
N GLU A 5 5.25 8.97 -5.38
CA GLU A 5 6.68 8.80 -5.18
C GLU A 5 7.34 10.03 -4.54
N TRP A 6 6.95 11.23 -4.98
CA TRP A 6 7.56 12.49 -4.51
C TRP A 6 6.99 13.01 -3.20
N LEU A 7 5.68 12.87 -2.96
CA LEU A 7 4.99 13.50 -1.83
C LEU A 7 4.68 12.54 -0.68
N THR A 8 4.67 11.25 -0.98
CA THR A 8 4.40 10.16 -0.03
C THR A 8 5.38 9.01 -0.24
N PRO A 9 6.71 9.26 -0.19
CA PRO A 9 7.69 8.20 -0.41
C PRO A 9 7.55 7.09 0.62
N PHE A 10 7.88 5.88 0.18
CA PHE A 10 8.00 4.72 1.04
C PHE A 10 9.07 3.78 0.49
N GLY A 11 9.60 2.92 1.34
CA GLY A 11 10.71 2.04 1.02
C GLY A 11 10.58 0.69 1.68
N LYS A 12 11.68 -0.05 1.72
CA LYS A 12 11.76 -1.37 2.35
C LYS A 12 11.32 -1.30 3.81
N GLY A 13 10.47 -2.24 4.23
CA GLY A 13 9.94 -2.32 5.58
C GLY A 13 8.81 -1.34 5.89
N SER A 14 8.37 -0.53 4.93
CA SER A 14 7.28 0.43 5.12
C SER A 14 5.92 -0.23 5.31
N ARG A 15 5.11 0.42 6.13
CA ARG A 15 3.67 0.15 6.33
C ARG A 15 2.88 1.22 5.61
N VAL A 16 2.36 0.89 4.43
CA VAL A 16 1.73 1.86 3.55
C VAL A 16 0.24 1.57 3.42
N VAL A 17 -0.58 2.59 3.62
CA VAL A 17 -2.01 2.49 3.36
C VAL A 17 -2.44 3.57 2.36
N ILE A 18 -3.06 3.13 1.28
CA ILE A 18 -3.73 3.99 0.29
C ILE A 18 -5.17 4.13 0.74
N THR A 19 -5.57 5.34 1.12
CA THR A 19 -6.86 5.63 1.71
C THR A 19 -7.70 6.57 0.87
N GLY A 20 -8.97 6.66 1.20
CA GLY A 20 -9.92 7.59 0.59
C GLY A 20 -11.32 7.01 0.56
N PRO A 21 -12.34 7.85 0.31
CA PRO A 21 -13.72 7.40 0.20
C PRO A 21 -13.91 6.44 -0.99
N ALA A 22 -15.12 5.91 -1.13
CA ALA A 22 -15.49 5.13 -2.29
C ALA A 22 -15.25 5.93 -3.59
N ARG A 23 -14.77 5.26 -4.63
CA ARG A 23 -14.44 5.85 -5.94
C ARG A 23 -13.28 6.86 -5.94
N ALA A 24 -12.50 6.96 -4.87
CA ALA A 24 -11.28 7.78 -4.87
C ALA A 24 -10.14 7.18 -5.73
N GLY A 25 -10.31 5.95 -6.25
CA GLY A 25 -9.31 5.31 -7.12
C GLY A 25 -8.24 4.51 -6.37
N LYS A 26 -8.52 4.06 -5.15
CA LYS A 26 -7.58 3.28 -4.32
C LYS A 26 -7.02 2.05 -5.04
N THR A 27 -7.90 1.18 -5.57
CA THR A 27 -7.55 -0.02 -6.33
C THR A 27 -6.67 0.32 -7.54
N GLU A 28 -7.02 1.35 -8.31
CA GLU A 28 -6.23 1.76 -9.46
C GLU A 28 -4.85 2.32 -9.06
N ALA A 29 -4.77 3.07 -7.95
CA ALA A 29 -3.48 3.52 -7.42
C ALA A 29 -2.61 2.32 -7.02
N LEU A 30 -3.17 1.32 -6.32
CA LEU A 30 -2.44 0.10 -5.95
C LEU A 30 -2.04 -0.71 -7.19
N ARG A 31 -2.90 -0.79 -8.22
CA ARG A 31 -2.61 -1.46 -9.49
C ARG A 31 -1.38 -0.85 -10.18
N ARG A 32 -1.28 0.48 -10.21
CA ARG A 32 -0.09 1.19 -10.73
C ARG A 32 1.16 0.96 -9.89
N VAL A 33 1.02 0.87 -8.57
CA VAL A 33 2.13 0.49 -7.68
C VAL A 33 2.58 -0.93 -7.98
N ALA A 34 1.65 -1.87 -8.14
CA ALA A 34 1.94 -3.25 -8.52
C ALA A 34 2.72 -3.35 -9.84
N GLY A 35 2.31 -2.60 -10.86
CA GLY A 35 3.02 -2.54 -12.14
C GLY A 35 4.45 -2.02 -12.01
N ALA A 36 4.65 -0.96 -11.23
CA ALA A 36 5.99 -0.43 -10.97
C ALA A 36 6.88 -1.42 -10.22
N PHE A 37 6.33 -2.16 -9.26
CA PHE A 37 7.11 -3.17 -8.53
C PHE A 37 7.42 -4.41 -9.36
N ALA A 38 6.55 -4.79 -10.29
CA ALA A 38 6.80 -5.92 -11.21
C ALA A 38 8.03 -5.72 -12.10
N GLU A 39 8.42 -4.47 -12.34
CA GLU A 39 9.61 -4.12 -13.13
C GLU A 39 10.92 -4.16 -12.32
N LEU A 40 10.84 -4.27 -10.99
CA LEU A 40 12.01 -4.26 -10.11
C LEU A 40 12.59 -5.67 -9.94
N SER A 41 13.86 -5.83 -10.31
CA SER A 41 14.59 -7.09 -10.06
C SER A 41 14.93 -7.26 -8.57
N GLY A 42 14.88 -8.51 -8.09
CA GLY A 42 15.25 -8.84 -6.71
C GLY A 42 14.19 -8.51 -5.66
N LEU A 43 12.97 -8.13 -6.08
CA LEU A 43 11.83 -7.89 -5.22
C LEU A 43 10.78 -8.99 -5.42
N GLU A 44 10.41 -9.70 -4.35
CA GLU A 44 9.33 -10.68 -4.41
C GLU A 44 8.00 -9.98 -4.12
N VAL A 45 7.15 -9.88 -5.15
CA VAL A 45 5.85 -9.21 -5.07
C VAL A 45 4.75 -10.24 -4.96
N THR A 46 3.97 -10.17 -3.88
CA THR A 46 2.78 -11.01 -3.65
C THR A 46 1.54 -10.12 -3.63
N LEU A 47 0.60 -10.37 -4.52
CA LEU A 47 -0.69 -9.66 -4.59
C LEU A 47 -1.81 -10.53 -3.99
N VAL A 48 -2.58 -9.92 -3.10
CA VAL A 48 -3.81 -10.51 -2.54
C VAL A 48 -4.99 -9.61 -2.83
N LEU A 49 -6.01 -10.16 -3.45
CA LEU A 49 -7.29 -9.50 -3.69
C LEU A 49 -8.30 -10.02 -2.67
N ALA A 50 -8.59 -9.21 -1.64
CA ALA A 50 -9.52 -9.56 -0.57
C ALA A 50 -10.80 -8.74 -0.72
N GLY A 51 -11.89 -9.39 -1.11
CA GLY A 51 -13.16 -8.72 -1.40
C GLY A 51 -13.28 -8.23 -2.84
N VAL A 52 -12.61 -8.89 -3.78
CA VAL A 52 -12.61 -8.53 -5.19
C VAL A 52 -13.87 -9.05 -5.91
N ARG A 53 -14.25 -8.37 -6.98
CA ARG A 53 -15.23 -8.85 -7.95
C ARG A 53 -14.53 -9.74 -8.98
N PRO A 54 -15.15 -10.85 -9.42
CA PRO A 54 -14.51 -11.79 -10.37
C PRO A 54 -14.01 -11.11 -11.64
N GLU A 55 -14.74 -10.14 -12.16
CA GLU A 55 -14.41 -9.40 -13.39
C GLU A 55 -13.17 -8.50 -13.26
N GLU A 56 -12.77 -8.14 -12.04
CA GLU A 56 -11.64 -7.24 -11.77
C GLU A 56 -10.31 -7.99 -11.59
N VAL A 57 -10.34 -9.33 -11.48
CA VAL A 57 -9.15 -10.14 -11.20
C VAL A 57 -8.14 -10.08 -12.35
N GLY A 58 -8.63 -10.09 -13.60
CA GLY A 58 -7.78 -10.08 -14.80
C GLY A 58 -7.10 -8.75 -15.12
N ASP A 59 -7.46 -7.67 -14.43
CA ASP A 59 -6.96 -6.32 -14.73
C ASP A 59 -5.60 -6.00 -14.08
N TRP A 60 -5.05 -6.92 -13.30
CA TRP A 60 -3.84 -6.66 -12.53
C TRP A 60 -2.56 -7.00 -13.32
N PRO A 61 -1.50 -6.17 -13.22
CA PRO A 61 -0.22 -6.41 -13.91
C PRO A 61 0.60 -7.54 -13.26
N VAL A 62 0.20 -7.98 -12.07
CA VAL A 62 0.79 -9.10 -11.32
C VAL A 62 -0.30 -10.12 -11.08
N GLU A 63 -0.02 -11.40 -11.34
CA GLU A 63 -0.98 -12.46 -11.05
C GLU A 63 -1.23 -12.54 -9.54
N PRO A 64 -2.49 -12.49 -9.09
CA PRO A 64 -2.79 -12.60 -7.66
C PRO A 64 -2.43 -13.98 -7.10
N ALA A 65 -1.69 -14.02 -6.00
CA ALA A 65 -1.44 -15.24 -5.25
C ALA A 65 -2.72 -15.78 -4.61
N SER A 66 -3.68 -14.89 -4.33
CA SER A 66 -5.02 -15.25 -3.85
C SER A 66 -6.03 -14.18 -4.25
N ALA A 67 -7.20 -14.62 -4.69
CA ALA A 67 -8.35 -13.77 -4.98
C ALA A 67 -9.57 -14.32 -4.23
N VAL A 68 -10.04 -13.60 -3.23
CA VAL A 68 -11.18 -13.95 -2.40
C VAL A 68 -12.35 -13.05 -2.74
N SER A 69 -13.47 -13.63 -3.10
CA SER A 69 -14.67 -12.90 -3.48
C SER A 69 -15.14 -11.96 -2.36
N PHE A 70 -15.68 -10.83 -2.75
CA PHE A 70 -16.39 -9.90 -1.89
C PHE A 70 -17.55 -10.57 -1.11
N ALA A 71 -18.19 -11.61 -1.66
CA ALA A 71 -19.25 -12.38 -0.99
C ALA A 71 -18.73 -13.40 0.03
N ALA A 72 -17.42 -13.62 0.12
CA ALA A 72 -16.84 -14.54 1.09
C ALA A 72 -16.85 -13.97 2.51
N ALA A 73 -16.82 -14.84 3.50
CA ALA A 73 -16.71 -14.45 4.90
C ALA A 73 -15.41 -13.64 5.16
N SER A 74 -15.49 -12.66 6.06
CA SER A 74 -14.35 -11.81 6.43
C SER A 74 -13.13 -12.61 6.94
N ASP A 75 -13.36 -13.73 7.60
CA ASP A 75 -12.29 -14.61 8.08
C ASP A 75 -11.55 -15.30 6.92
N ALA A 76 -12.24 -15.68 5.84
CA ALA A 76 -11.58 -16.24 4.66
C ALA A 76 -10.70 -15.21 3.97
N GLN A 77 -11.15 -13.95 3.90
CA GLN A 77 -10.36 -12.85 3.39
C GLN A 77 -9.14 -12.57 4.27
N ALA A 78 -9.33 -12.55 5.59
CA ALA A 78 -8.23 -12.38 6.55
C ALA A 78 -7.19 -13.51 6.45
N GLN A 79 -7.63 -14.75 6.29
CA GLN A 79 -6.74 -15.90 6.13
C GLN A 79 -5.87 -15.81 4.87
N ALA A 80 -6.43 -15.37 3.74
CA ALA A 80 -5.67 -15.18 2.51
C ALA A 80 -4.57 -14.12 2.69
N VAL A 81 -4.89 -13.01 3.35
CA VAL A 81 -3.91 -11.95 3.65
C VAL A 81 -2.83 -12.47 4.61
N GLU A 82 -3.21 -13.20 5.66
CA GLU A 82 -2.26 -13.77 6.63
C GLU A 82 -1.27 -14.75 5.97
N GLN A 83 -1.74 -15.60 5.06
CA GLN A 83 -0.87 -16.52 4.29
C GLN A 83 0.16 -15.76 3.46
N ALA A 84 -0.23 -14.70 2.77
CA ALA A 84 0.70 -13.87 1.99
C ALA A 84 1.72 -13.14 2.89
N ILE A 85 1.29 -12.63 4.03
CA ILE A 85 2.18 -12.03 5.03
C ILE A 85 3.22 -13.04 5.54
N GLU A 86 2.79 -14.27 5.85
CA GLU A 86 3.70 -15.31 6.30
C GLU A 86 4.71 -15.73 5.22
N GLN A 87 4.28 -15.77 3.95
CA GLN A 87 5.20 -15.97 2.83
C GLN A 87 6.24 -14.85 2.76
N GLY A 88 5.81 -13.59 2.79
CA GLY A 88 6.71 -12.44 2.77
C GLY A 88 7.69 -12.42 3.94
N ARG A 89 7.25 -12.83 5.15
CA ARG A 89 8.14 -12.99 6.31
C ARG A 89 9.22 -14.03 6.09
N ARG A 90 8.89 -15.17 5.45
CA ARG A 90 9.86 -16.22 5.13
C ARG A 90 10.92 -15.73 4.14
N VAL A 91 10.52 -14.95 3.14
CA VAL A 91 11.45 -14.31 2.19
C VAL A 91 12.38 -13.37 2.93
N ALA A 92 11.84 -12.45 3.72
CA ALA A 92 12.62 -11.49 4.50
C ALA A 92 13.59 -12.16 5.48
N ALA A 93 13.17 -13.25 6.15
CA ALA A 93 14.03 -14.02 7.06
C ALA A 93 15.20 -14.70 6.36
N ARG A 94 15.09 -14.96 5.03
CA ARG A 94 16.18 -15.52 4.22
C ARG A 94 17.07 -14.46 3.57
N GLY A 95 16.89 -13.20 3.91
CA GLY A 95 17.66 -12.08 3.37
C GLY A 95 17.08 -11.46 2.08
N GLY A 96 15.92 -11.94 1.60
CA GLY A 96 15.23 -11.37 0.44
C GLY A 96 14.34 -10.18 0.80
N ASP A 97 13.96 -9.40 -0.22
CA ASP A 97 13.04 -8.29 -0.07
C ASP A 97 11.66 -8.67 -0.63
N ALA A 98 10.65 -8.63 0.24
CA ALA A 98 9.27 -8.96 -0.11
C ALA A 98 8.36 -7.74 -0.01
N VAL A 99 7.41 -7.66 -0.94
CA VAL A 99 6.29 -6.72 -0.89
C VAL A 99 4.98 -7.50 -0.96
N VAL A 100 4.10 -7.26 0.01
CA VAL A 100 2.74 -7.78 -0.01
C VAL A 100 1.79 -6.64 -0.32
N LEU A 101 1.07 -6.77 -1.43
CA LEU A 101 0.05 -5.84 -1.90
C LEU A 101 -1.32 -6.40 -1.55
N VAL A 102 -2.18 -5.61 -0.90
CA VAL A 102 -3.51 -6.06 -0.46
C VAL A 102 -4.59 -5.11 -0.95
N ASP A 103 -5.50 -5.57 -1.77
CA ASP A 103 -6.72 -4.87 -2.15
C ASP A 103 -7.94 -5.71 -1.75
N THR A 104 -8.56 -5.47 -0.63
CA THR A 104 -8.48 -4.39 0.35
C THR A 104 -8.45 -4.92 1.80
N LEU A 105 -8.08 -4.07 2.78
CA LEU A 105 -8.21 -4.38 4.21
C LEU A 105 -9.61 -4.03 4.77
N GLU A 106 -10.47 -3.43 3.97
CA GLU A 106 -11.78 -2.90 4.38
C GLU A 106 -12.71 -3.95 4.99
N TYR A 107 -12.68 -5.16 4.43
CA TYR A 107 -13.61 -6.23 4.83
C TYR A 107 -13.02 -7.21 5.85
N LEU A 108 -11.78 -6.99 6.27
CA LEU A 108 -11.14 -7.80 7.29
C LEU A 108 -11.59 -7.38 8.70
N PRO A 109 -11.61 -8.31 9.68
CA PRO A 109 -11.72 -7.93 11.08
C PRO A 109 -10.65 -6.87 11.44
N PRO A 110 -10.98 -5.80 12.18
CA PRO A 110 -10.06 -4.68 12.43
C PRO A 110 -8.70 -5.09 13.01
N GLN A 111 -8.68 -6.11 13.88
CA GLN A 111 -7.44 -6.63 14.44
C GLN A 111 -6.60 -7.38 13.41
N ALA A 112 -7.23 -8.09 12.46
CA ALA A 112 -6.52 -8.80 11.39
C ALA A 112 -5.89 -7.80 10.42
N ALA A 113 -6.62 -6.74 10.03
CA ALA A 113 -6.11 -5.66 9.20
C ALA A 113 -4.88 -4.98 9.82
N ARG A 114 -4.96 -4.64 11.11
CA ARG A 114 -3.82 -4.04 11.85
C ARG A 114 -2.63 -4.98 11.95
N ARG A 115 -2.84 -6.28 12.21
CA ARG A 115 -1.76 -7.28 12.26
C ARG A 115 -1.06 -7.45 10.92
N ALA A 116 -1.82 -7.46 9.82
CA ALA A 116 -1.28 -7.53 8.47
C ALA A 116 -0.34 -6.34 8.19
N LEU A 117 -0.80 -5.12 8.45
CA LEU A 117 0.00 -3.92 8.27
C LEU A 117 1.22 -3.89 9.19
N ALA A 118 1.05 -4.24 10.46
CA ALA A 118 2.12 -4.25 11.46
C ALA A 118 3.21 -5.30 11.20
N ALA A 119 2.99 -6.22 10.28
CA ALA A 119 3.97 -7.23 9.90
C ALA A 119 5.18 -6.65 9.16
N ALA A 120 4.99 -5.52 8.46
CA ALA A 120 6.05 -4.88 7.69
C ALA A 120 7.17 -4.36 8.58
N ARG A 121 8.41 -4.71 8.21
CA ARG A 121 9.64 -4.33 8.90
C ARG A 121 10.88 -4.66 8.09
N ASN A 122 11.99 -4.04 8.43
CA ASN A 122 13.32 -4.52 8.07
C ASN A 122 13.80 -5.52 9.13
N ILE A 123 14.50 -6.54 8.71
CA ILE A 123 15.09 -7.55 9.60
C ILE A 123 16.58 -7.25 9.69
N THR A 124 17.10 -7.10 10.91
CA THR A 124 18.55 -6.93 11.16
C THR A 124 19.27 -8.15 10.61
N ASP A 125 20.31 -7.94 9.80
CA ASP A 125 21.07 -8.98 9.10
C ASP A 125 20.22 -9.88 8.19
N GLY A 126 19.05 -9.40 7.79
CA GLY A 126 18.10 -10.08 6.90
C GLY A 126 17.64 -9.17 5.76
N GLY A 127 16.52 -9.52 5.17
CA GLY A 127 15.84 -8.72 4.16
C GLY A 127 14.75 -7.82 4.74
N SER A 128 13.73 -7.53 3.93
CA SER A 128 12.61 -6.68 4.33
C SER A 128 11.26 -7.27 3.95
N LEU A 129 10.25 -6.94 4.74
CA LEU A 129 8.84 -7.09 4.36
C LEU A 129 8.19 -5.72 4.33
N THR A 130 7.71 -5.33 3.18
CA THR A 130 6.90 -4.11 2.96
C THR A 130 5.45 -4.52 2.76
N VAL A 131 4.51 -3.78 3.32
CA VAL A 131 3.08 -4.00 3.10
C VAL A 131 2.48 -2.72 2.54
N VAL A 132 1.80 -2.83 1.39
CA VAL A 132 1.04 -1.75 0.78
C VAL A 132 -0.40 -2.22 0.60
N ALA A 133 -1.33 -1.56 1.26
CA ALA A 133 -2.72 -1.98 1.26
C ALA A 133 -3.68 -0.81 0.97
N THR A 134 -4.87 -1.14 0.48
CA THR A 134 -5.96 -0.17 0.40
C THR A 134 -6.89 -0.30 1.61
N ALA A 135 -7.41 0.83 2.09
CA ALA A 135 -8.39 0.90 3.16
C ALA A 135 -9.24 2.18 3.03
N PRO A 136 -10.45 2.25 3.63
CA PRO A 136 -11.27 3.48 3.60
C PRO A 136 -10.65 4.62 4.40
N ALA A 137 -9.91 4.31 5.46
CA ALA A 137 -9.24 5.25 6.36
C ALA A 137 -7.96 4.64 6.93
N PRO A 138 -7.05 5.44 7.51
CA PRO A 138 -5.89 4.93 8.23
C PRO A 138 -6.27 4.01 9.39
N LEU A 139 -5.46 2.98 9.63
CA LEU A 139 -5.68 1.97 10.67
C LEU A 139 -4.96 2.28 11.98
N GLY A 140 -4.00 3.22 11.92
CA GLY A 140 -3.03 3.53 12.99
C GLY A 140 -1.78 2.64 12.92
N GLY A 141 -0.61 3.25 12.94
CA GLY A 141 0.69 2.58 12.87
C GLY A 141 1.32 2.51 11.47
N GLU A 142 0.75 3.20 10.49
CA GLU A 142 1.35 3.41 9.17
C GLU A 142 2.65 4.21 9.26
N THR A 143 3.62 3.89 8.39
CA THR A 143 4.75 4.76 8.11
C THR A 143 4.45 5.75 7.01
N THR A 144 3.54 5.39 6.10
CA THR A 144 3.11 6.24 5.00
C THR A 144 1.60 6.09 4.76
N VAL A 145 0.90 7.20 4.72
CA VAL A 145 -0.50 7.29 4.31
C VAL A 145 -0.56 8.02 2.98
N VAL A 146 -1.18 7.39 1.99
CA VAL A 146 -1.48 7.95 0.68
C VAL A 146 -2.99 8.18 0.61
N ALA A 147 -3.44 9.36 1.01
CA ALA A 147 -4.84 9.72 0.95
C ALA A 147 -5.21 10.21 -0.46
N LEU A 148 -6.35 9.76 -0.98
CA LEU A 148 -6.85 10.11 -2.31
C LEU A 148 -8.12 10.95 -2.23
N ASP A 149 -8.21 11.96 -3.11
CA ASP A 149 -9.35 12.84 -3.24
C ASP A 149 -10.34 12.30 -4.29
N ALA A 150 -11.55 11.94 -3.85
CA ALA A 150 -12.59 11.44 -4.74
C ALA A 150 -13.21 12.54 -5.62
N GLY A 151 -13.24 13.79 -5.14
CA GLY A 151 -13.77 14.91 -5.90
C GLY A 151 -12.92 15.21 -7.13
N LEU A 152 -11.61 15.30 -6.96
CA LEU A 152 -10.67 15.48 -8.08
C LEU A 152 -10.64 14.27 -9.01
N THR A 153 -10.75 13.06 -8.46
CA THR A 153 -10.85 11.83 -9.25
C THR A 153 -12.09 11.84 -10.15
N ALA A 154 -13.23 12.27 -9.62
CA ALA A 154 -14.47 12.40 -10.39
C ALA A 154 -14.38 13.43 -11.56
N LEU A 155 -13.46 14.40 -11.45
CA LEU A 155 -13.17 15.38 -12.52
C LEU A 155 -12.13 14.86 -13.52
N GLY A 156 -11.76 13.57 -13.49
CA GLY A 156 -10.80 12.96 -14.39
C GLY A 156 -9.34 13.24 -14.02
N ARG A 157 -9.07 13.84 -12.86
CA ARG A 157 -7.71 14.05 -12.35
C ARG A 157 -7.31 12.84 -11.51
N PHE A 158 -6.45 11.98 -12.06
CA PHE A 158 -6.06 10.75 -11.37
C PHE A 158 -4.58 10.38 -11.59
N PRO A 159 -3.84 9.91 -10.57
CA PRO A 159 -4.25 9.89 -9.15
C PRO A 159 -4.29 11.29 -8.57
N SER A 160 -5.26 11.58 -7.73
CA SER A 160 -5.36 12.85 -7.02
C SER A 160 -5.09 12.63 -5.54
N LEU A 161 -3.98 13.20 -5.04
CA LEU A 161 -3.62 13.13 -3.63
C LEU A 161 -4.39 14.19 -2.84
N ASP A 162 -4.98 13.77 -1.74
CA ASP A 162 -5.29 14.66 -0.63
C ASP A 162 -4.02 14.86 0.20
N LEU A 163 -3.37 16.03 0.03
CA LEU A 163 -2.12 16.31 0.72
C LEU A 163 -2.29 16.50 2.23
N THR A 164 -3.46 16.92 2.67
CA THR A 164 -3.75 17.10 4.10
C THR A 164 -3.95 15.77 4.80
N GLY A 165 -4.63 14.83 4.14
CA GLY A 165 -4.82 13.46 4.61
C GLY A 165 -3.61 12.54 4.43
N SER A 166 -2.64 12.93 3.58
CA SER A 166 -1.44 12.14 3.30
C SER A 166 -0.30 12.46 4.27
N GLY A 167 0.54 11.48 4.57
CA GLY A 167 1.68 11.68 5.46
C GLY A 167 2.74 10.60 5.34
N VAL A 168 3.98 10.99 5.68
CA VAL A 168 5.13 10.09 5.79
C VAL A 168 5.77 10.31 7.14
N LEU A 169 5.95 9.24 7.88
CA LEU A 169 6.69 9.24 9.14
C LEU A 169 8.19 9.12 8.81
N ARG A 170 9.00 10.10 9.25
CA ARG A 170 10.46 10.10 9.04
C ARG A 170 10.87 10.08 7.55
N PRO A 171 10.40 11.06 6.73
CA PRO A 171 10.73 11.12 5.30
C PRO A 171 12.25 11.25 5.05
N GLU A 172 12.99 11.85 5.98
CA GLU A 172 14.44 12.02 5.91
C GLU A 172 15.19 10.67 5.82
N LEU A 173 14.64 9.61 6.35
CA LEU A 173 15.22 8.26 6.25
C LEU A 173 15.03 7.62 4.86
N LEU A 174 14.11 8.17 4.05
CA LEU A 174 13.77 7.64 2.72
C LEU A 174 14.39 8.47 1.61
N VAL A 175 14.36 9.81 1.75
CA VAL A 175 14.76 10.76 0.69
C VAL A 175 15.86 11.74 1.13
N GLY A 176 16.41 11.57 2.34
CA GLY A 176 17.39 12.47 2.93
C GLY A 176 16.77 13.80 3.40
N GLU A 177 17.57 14.62 4.09
CA GLU A 177 17.11 15.91 4.66
C GLU A 177 16.59 16.85 3.56
N ALA A 178 17.33 17.02 2.46
CA ALA A 178 16.94 17.89 1.36
C ALA A 178 15.62 17.45 0.69
N GLY A 179 15.40 16.14 0.56
CA GLY A 179 14.15 15.59 0.06
C GLY A 179 12.98 15.83 1.02
N ALA A 180 13.22 15.67 2.32
CA ALA A 180 12.21 15.93 3.35
C ALA A 180 11.80 17.42 3.40
N GLU A 181 12.76 18.34 3.30
CA GLU A 181 12.49 19.78 3.19
C GLU A 181 11.71 20.13 1.93
N ALA A 182 12.05 19.53 0.78
CA ALA A 182 11.31 19.72 -0.47
C ALA A 182 9.85 19.26 -0.37
N ILE A 183 9.59 18.11 0.29
CA ILE A 183 8.24 17.61 0.57
C ILE A 183 7.49 18.61 1.47
N ALA A 184 8.11 19.07 2.55
CA ALA A 184 7.50 20.02 3.49
C ALA A 184 7.13 21.33 2.78
N LYS A 185 8.01 21.86 1.96
CA LYS A 185 7.75 23.07 1.15
C LYS A 185 6.61 22.86 0.16
N ALA A 186 6.63 21.77 -0.61
CA ALA A 186 5.57 21.47 -1.59
C ALA A 186 4.19 21.33 -0.93
N ARG A 187 4.13 20.85 0.31
CA ARG A 187 2.88 20.76 1.09
C ARG A 187 2.42 22.15 1.58
N ALA A 188 3.34 23.00 2.04
CA ALA A 188 3.02 24.36 2.50
C ALA A 188 2.46 25.21 1.35
N ASP A 189 3.05 25.11 0.16
CA ASP A 189 2.65 25.88 -1.03
C ASP A 189 1.24 25.48 -1.57
N GLN A 190 0.74 24.31 -1.22
CA GLN A 190 -0.61 23.83 -1.63
C GLN A 190 -1.69 24.20 -0.60
N GLY A 191 -1.32 24.68 0.58
CA GLY A 191 -2.23 25.07 1.66
C GLY A 191 -2.62 26.55 1.67
N THR A 192 -2.17 27.31 0.68
CA THR A 192 -2.52 28.71 0.43
C THR A 192 -3.37 28.82 -0.83
#